data_d7e0cb035505fde3a502c01edeb76dd2
#
_entry.id   d7e0cb035505fde3a502c01edeb76dd2
#
_cell.length_a   1.000
_cell.length_b   1.000
_cell.length_c   1.000
_cell.angle_alpha   90.00
_cell.angle_beta   90.00
_cell.angle_gamma   90.00
#
_symmetry.space_group_name_H-M   'P 1'
#
loop_
_entity.id
_entity.type
_entity.pdbx_description
1 polymer ?
#
loop_
_entity_poly.entity_id
_entity_poly.type
_entity_poly.pdbx_seq_one_letter_code
_entity_poly.pdbx_strand_id
1 'polypeptide(L)'
;MSKGKLIAIEGLDGSGKATQAKLLAGYLAAQGLAVREVSFPDYGSDSSALVKMYLAGQFGQHPDDVNAYAASSFYAVDRYASYKKDWGGFYENGGIVIADRYTTSNAVHQCSKLPPEQWESFLGWLFDFEFHLLGLPAPDEVIYLQVDPAVSQKLMTQRYHGDESRKDVHEKDTEYLARSRRAVEYCAAHLGWAVVHCTSGDNMRSIEDIQAEVQKIVLKN
;
A
#
# COMPACT_ATOMS: atom_id res chain seq x y z
N MET A 1 -24.47 6.03 -14.31
CA MET A 1 -24.10 4.93 -13.39
C MET A 1 -23.23 5.53 -12.32
N SER A 2 -23.33 5.09 -11.06
CA SER A 2 -22.40 5.52 -10.00
C SER A 2 -21.01 4.95 -10.29
N LYS A 3 -19.96 5.71 -10.00
CA LYS A 3 -18.58 5.19 -10.00
C LYS A 3 -18.50 4.00 -9.02
N GLY A 4 -17.54 3.12 -9.24
CA GLY A 4 -17.20 2.03 -8.35
C GLY A 4 -16.67 2.50 -7.00
N LYS A 5 -16.30 1.54 -6.17
CA LYS A 5 -15.66 1.78 -4.87
C LYS A 5 -14.23 1.27 -4.90
N LEU A 6 -13.27 2.08 -4.45
CA LEU A 6 -11.85 1.71 -4.34
C LEU A 6 -11.46 1.63 -2.86
N ILE A 7 -11.04 0.45 -2.43
CA ILE A 7 -10.60 0.18 -1.05
C ILE A 7 -9.11 -0.18 -1.09
N ALA A 8 -8.28 0.60 -0.43
CA ALA A 8 -6.85 0.33 -0.33
C ALA A 8 -6.52 -0.35 1.00
N ILE A 9 -5.82 -1.48 0.92
CA ILE A 9 -5.25 -2.15 2.09
C ILE A 9 -3.80 -1.73 2.22
N GLU A 10 -3.49 -1.03 3.30
CA GLU A 10 -2.18 -0.46 3.56
C GLU A 10 -1.52 -1.12 4.77
N GLY A 11 -0.19 -1.03 4.86
CA GLY A 11 0.58 -1.56 5.97
C GLY A 11 2.05 -1.76 5.58
N LEU A 12 2.92 -1.82 6.56
CA LEU A 12 4.34 -2.11 6.34
C LEU A 12 4.55 -3.58 5.95
N ASP A 13 5.76 -3.94 5.57
CA ASP A 13 6.05 -5.30 5.12
C ASP A 13 5.84 -6.32 6.24
N GLY A 14 5.32 -7.49 5.88
CA GLY A 14 4.94 -8.53 6.84
C GLY A 14 3.60 -8.30 7.56
N SER A 15 2.82 -7.26 7.22
CA SER A 15 1.53 -6.99 7.89
C SER A 15 0.34 -7.84 7.42
N GLY A 16 0.51 -8.66 6.37
CA GLY A 16 -0.55 -9.54 5.88
C GLY A 16 -1.51 -8.89 4.88
N LYS A 17 -1.15 -7.74 4.27
CA LYS A 17 -1.97 -7.00 3.29
C LYS A 17 -2.57 -7.89 2.20
N ALA A 18 -1.72 -8.60 1.45
CA ALA A 18 -2.15 -9.46 0.35
C ALA A 18 -3.18 -10.53 0.81
N THR A 19 -2.97 -11.11 1.99
CA THR A 19 -3.90 -12.07 2.57
C THR A 19 -5.24 -11.44 2.86
N GLN A 20 -5.27 -10.28 3.51
CA GLN A 20 -6.50 -9.59 3.87
C GLN A 20 -7.22 -9.01 2.66
N ALA A 21 -6.51 -8.49 1.66
CA ALA A 21 -7.08 -8.03 0.40
C ALA A 21 -7.79 -9.17 -0.34
N LYS A 22 -7.13 -10.31 -0.50
CA LYS A 22 -7.69 -11.50 -1.12
C LYS A 22 -8.93 -12.04 -0.38
N LEU A 23 -8.88 -12.10 0.95
CA LEU A 23 -10.01 -12.56 1.75
C LEU A 23 -11.19 -11.59 1.67
N LEU A 24 -10.94 -10.28 1.68
CA LEU A 24 -11.97 -9.27 1.53
C LEU A 24 -12.62 -9.37 0.14
N ALA A 25 -11.82 -9.49 -0.92
CA ALA A 25 -12.34 -9.65 -2.28
C ALA A 25 -13.23 -10.91 -2.40
N GLY A 26 -12.76 -12.04 -1.87
CA GLY A 26 -13.54 -13.29 -1.85
C GLY A 26 -14.84 -13.17 -1.04
N TYR A 27 -14.80 -12.49 0.10
CA TYR A 27 -15.99 -12.26 0.92
C TYR A 27 -17.04 -11.42 0.18
N LEU A 28 -16.65 -10.30 -0.43
CA LEU A 28 -17.58 -9.44 -1.17
C LEU A 28 -18.12 -10.12 -2.42
N ALA A 29 -17.28 -10.88 -3.14
CA ALA A 29 -17.73 -11.69 -4.29
C ALA A 29 -18.77 -12.74 -3.88
N ALA A 30 -18.61 -13.38 -2.73
CA ALA A 30 -19.58 -14.32 -2.19
C ALA A 30 -20.93 -13.66 -1.83
N GLN A 31 -20.97 -12.34 -1.64
CA GLN A 31 -22.21 -11.56 -1.48
C GLN A 31 -22.84 -11.17 -2.83
N GLY A 32 -22.30 -11.65 -3.96
CA GLY A 32 -22.80 -11.34 -5.30
C GLY A 32 -22.35 -10.00 -5.86
N LEU A 33 -21.38 -9.33 -5.22
CA LEU A 33 -20.84 -8.06 -5.68
C LEU A 33 -19.78 -8.27 -6.77
N ALA A 34 -19.71 -7.34 -7.73
CA ALA A 34 -18.65 -7.32 -8.73
C ALA A 34 -17.37 -6.77 -8.09
N VAL A 35 -16.36 -7.63 -7.90
CA VAL A 35 -15.12 -7.28 -7.20
C VAL A 35 -13.92 -7.62 -8.05
N ARG A 36 -12.89 -6.77 -8.00
CA ARG A 36 -11.57 -7.00 -8.60
C ARG A 36 -10.49 -6.69 -7.58
N GLU A 37 -9.50 -7.56 -7.48
CA GLU A 37 -8.27 -7.34 -6.71
C GLU A 37 -7.17 -6.82 -7.63
N VAL A 38 -6.44 -5.81 -7.17
CA VAL A 38 -5.23 -5.27 -7.82
C VAL A 38 -4.11 -5.14 -6.78
N SER A 39 -2.88 -5.22 -7.22
CA SER A 39 -1.72 -5.07 -6.34
C SER A 39 -0.67 -4.18 -6.97
N PHE A 40 -0.05 -3.32 -6.18
CA PHE A 40 1.00 -2.42 -6.65
C PHE A 40 2.30 -2.58 -5.83
N PRO A 41 3.48 -2.62 -6.49
CA PRO A 41 3.66 -2.54 -7.95
C PRO A 41 3.06 -3.73 -8.71
N ASP A 42 2.59 -3.50 -9.94
CA ASP A 42 2.20 -4.58 -10.84
C ASP A 42 3.45 -5.22 -11.46
N TYR A 43 4.09 -6.11 -10.69
CA TYR A 43 5.34 -6.76 -11.10
C TYR A 43 5.23 -7.59 -12.37
N GLY A 44 4.03 -8.00 -12.78
CA GLY A 44 3.76 -8.73 -14.00
C GLY A 44 3.73 -7.84 -15.24
N SER A 45 3.61 -6.53 -15.07
CA SER A 45 3.52 -5.57 -16.17
C SER A 45 4.86 -4.89 -16.47
N ASP A 46 5.06 -4.52 -17.73
CA ASP A 46 6.21 -3.70 -18.16
C ASP A 46 6.18 -2.30 -17.55
N SER A 47 5.01 -1.80 -17.13
CA SER A 47 4.85 -0.50 -16.48
C SER A 47 5.63 -0.38 -15.17
N SER A 48 5.87 -1.50 -14.48
CA SER A 48 6.65 -1.55 -13.24
C SER A 48 8.17 -1.62 -13.44
N ALA A 49 8.67 -1.50 -14.68
CA ALA A 49 10.11 -1.63 -14.97
C ALA A 49 10.96 -0.67 -14.13
N LEU A 50 10.59 0.61 -14.05
CA LEU A 50 11.32 1.61 -13.24
C LEU A 50 11.28 1.30 -11.75
N VAL A 51 10.15 0.80 -11.26
CA VAL A 51 10.03 0.35 -9.86
C VAL A 51 10.96 -0.83 -9.60
N LYS A 52 10.98 -1.83 -10.50
CA LYS A 52 11.89 -2.98 -10.38
C LYS A 52 13.36 -2.57 -10.37
N MET A 53 13.76 -1.64 -11.25
CA MET A 53 15.13 -1.10 -11.30
C MET A 53 15.48 -0.35 -10.01
N TYR A 54 14.56 0.46 -9.49
CA TYR A 54 14.72 1.19 -8.24
C TYR A 54 14.92 0.23 -7.05
N LEU A 55 14.02 -0.71 -6.86
CA LEU A 55 14.07 -1.67 -5.75
C LEU A 55 15.29 -2.62 -5.85
N ALA A 56 15.77 -2.90 -7.06
CA ALA A 56 17.01 -3.64 -7.29
C ALA A 56 18.30 -2.80 -7.07
N GLY A 57 18.17 -1.53 -6.65
CA GLY A 57 19.31 -0.67 -6.36
C GLY A 57 20.07 -0.16 -7.60
N GLN A 58 19.44 -0.17 -8.80
CA GLN A 58 20.11 0.31 -10.02
C GLN A 58 20.23 1.85 -10.07
N PHE A 59 19.48 2.57 -9.25
CA PHE A 59 19.52 4.03 -9.13
C PHE A 59 20.21 4.50 -7.85
N GLY A 60 20.79 3.58 -7.08
CA GLY A 60 21.44 3.82 -5.80
C GLY A 60 21.24 2.67 -4.83
N GLN A 61 22.10 2.54 -3.83
CA GLN A 61 22.07 1.41 -2.90
C GLN A 61 21.23 1.69 -1.63
N HIS A 62 20.86 2.96 -1.45
CA HIS A 62 20.03 3.39 -0.32
C HIS A 62 18.70 3.97 -0.82
N PRO A 63 17.60 3.83 -0.05
CA PRO A 63 16.30 4.41 -0.41
C PRO A 63 16.34 5.90 -0.72
N ASP A 64 17.24 6.63 -0.03
CA ASP A 64 17.38 8.09 -0.13
C ASP A 64 18.17 8.55 -1.37
N ASP A 65 18.85 7.63 -2.10
CA ASP A 65 19.56 7.96 -3.34
C ASP A 65 18.61 8.40 -4.46
N VAL A 66 17.33 8.04 -4.37
CA VAL A 66 16.28 8.52 -5.24
C VAL A 66 15.31 9.40 -4.43
N ASN A 67 15.18 10.66 -4.79
CA ASN A 67 14.33 11.59 -4.05
C ASN A 67 12.85 11.17 -4.07
N ALA A 68 12.08 11.68 -3.11
CA ALA A 68 10.68 11.31 -2.90
C ALA A 68 9.79 11.52 -4.15
N TYR A 69 10.01 12.58 -4.90
CA TYR A 69 9.21 12.94 -6.08
C TYR A 69 9.50 12.00 -7.27
N ALA A 70 10.77 11.72 -7.53
CA ALA A 70 11.17 10.80 -8.60
C ALA A 70 10.67 9.37 -8.31
N ALA A 71 10.88 8.87 -7.09
CA ALA A 71 10.39 7.56 -6.70
C ALA A 71 8.86 7.47 -6.78
N SER A 72 8.12 8.50 -6.33
CA SER A 72 6.66 8.56 -6.46
C SER A 72 6.22 8.42 -7.92
N SER A 73 6.93 9.08 -8.83
CA SER A 73 6.60 9.05 -10.27
C SER A 73 6.71 7.64 -10.86
N PHE A 74 7.68 6.83 -10.44
CA PHE A 74 7.82 5.44 -10.91
C PHE A 74 6.61 4.59 -10.55
N TYR A 75 6.13 4.70 -9.32
CA TYR A 75 4.93 3.99 -8.87
C TYR A 75 3.65 4.57 -9.47
N ALA A 76 3.57 5.88 -9.69
CA ALA A 76 2.40 6.54 -10.27
C ALA A 76 2.16 6.10 -11.71
N VAL A 77 3.21 6.01 -12.54
CA VAL A 77 3.06 5.55 -13.94
C VAL A 77 2.66 4.08 -14.02
N ASP A 78 3.11 3.24 -13.09
CA ASP A 78 2.67 1.85 -12.99
C ASP A 78 1.16 1.77 -12.67
N ARG A 79 0.69 2.51 -11.67
CA ARG A 79 -0.74 2.60 -11.33
C ARG A 79 -1.58 3.13 -12.49
N TYR A 80 -1.11 4.18 -13.17
CA TYR A 80 -1.80 4.76 -14.30
C TYR A 80 -1.96 3.76 -15.45
N ALA A 81 -0.88 3.05 -15.79
CA ALA A 81 -0.91 2.03 -16.84
C ALA A 81 -1.89 0.91 -16.50
N SER A 82 -1.84 0.40 -15.26
CA SER A 82 -2.76 -0.63 -14.77
C SER A 82 -4.21 -0.15 -14.81
N TYR A 83 -4.50 1.08 -14.33
CA TYR A 83 -5.83 1.68 -14.41
C TYR A 83 -6.35 1.72 -15.84
N LYS A 84 -5.55 2.22 -16.79
CA LYS A 84 -5.97 2.37 -18.19
C LYS A 84 -6.17 1.05 -18.92
N LYS A 85 -5.33 0.04 -18.63
CA LYS A 85 -5.32 -1.23 -19.37
C LYS A 85 -6.24 -2.28 -18.77
N ASP A 86 -6.45 -2.26 -17.44
CA ASP A 86 -7.08 -3.37 -16.74
C ASP A 86 -8.34 -2.97 -15.98
N TRP A 87 -8.23 -2.22 -14.92
CA TRP A 87 -9.33 -2.11 -13.96
C TRP A 87 -10.16 -0.82 -14.06
N GLY A 88 -9.70 0.18 -14.80
CA GLY A 88 -10.39 1.47 -14.88
C GLY A 88 -11.80 1.35 -15.44
N GLY A 89 -11.98 0.62 -16.54
CA GLY A 89 -13.32 0.38 -17.10
C GLY A 89 -14.24 -0.39 -16.15
N PHE A 90 -13.71 -1.34 -15.38
CA PHE A 90 -14.47 -2.06 -14.35
C PHE A 90 -14.93 -1.12 -13.22
N TYR A 91 -14.03 -0.28 -12.72
CA TYR A 91 -14.33 0.73 -11.71
C TYR A 91 -15.37 1.77 -12.20
N GLU A 92 -15.19 2.32 -13.40
CA GLU A 92 -16.13 3.31 -13.96
C GLU A 92 -17.54 2.75 -14.18
N ASN A 93 -17.69 1.42 -14.31
CA ASN A 93 -18.97 0.74 -14.41
C ASN A 93 -19.54 0.26 -13.07
N GLY A 94 -19.04 0.77 -11.93
CA GLY A 94 -19.59 0.51 -10.60
C GLY A 94 -18.99 -0.69 -9.88
N GLY A 95 -17.89 -1.27 -10.38
CA GLY A 95 -17.19 -2.38 -9.74
C GLY A 95 -16.42 -1.96 -8.48
N ILE A 96 -16.28 -2.88 -7.54
CA ILE A 96 -15.47 -2.68 -6.31
C ILE A 96 -14.05 -3.15 -6.59
N VAL A 97 -13.08 -2.27 -6.35
CA VAL A 97 -11.64 -2.57 -6.51
C VAL A 97 -11.00 -2.63 -5.12
N ILE A 98 -10.34 -3.75 -4.82
CA ILE A 98 -9.53 -3.92 -3.61
C ILE A 98 -8.06 -3.83 -4.02
N ALA A 99 -7.36 -2.83 -3.53
CA ALA A 99 -5.96 -2.61 -3.85
C ALA A 99 -5.05 -3.02 -2.68
N ASP A 100 -4.19 -4.02 -2.90
CA ASP A 100 -3.03 -4.27 -2.04
C ASP A 100 -1.95 -3.25 -2.38
N ARG A 101 -1.82 -2.21 -1.56
CA ARG A 101 -1.09 -0.96 -1.79
C ARG A 101 -1.73 -0.08 -2.89
N TYR A 102 -1.57 1.22 -2.71
CA TYR A 102 -2.01 2.22 -3.68
C TYR A 102 -1.14 3.49 -3.60
N THR A 103 -1.63 4.65 -3.98
CA THR A 103 -0.97 5.96 -3.77
C THR A 103 -0.61 6.19 -2.30
N THR A 104 -1.38 5.62 -1.38
CA THR A 104 -1.14 5.61 0.06
C THR A 104 0.22 5.03 0.46
N SER A 105 0.72 4.03 -0.28
CA SER A 105 2.10 3.53 -0.08
C SER A 105 3.16 4.58 -0.44
N ASN A 106 2.94 5.40 -1.50
CA ASN A 106 3.82 6.53 -1.78
C ASN A 106 3.76 7.58 -0.66
N ALA A 107 2.57 7.88 -0.12
CA ALA A 107 2.43 8.77 1.02
C ALA A 107 3.33 8.34 2.19
N VAL A 108 3.31 7.05 2.54
CA VAL A 108 4.12 6.51 3.63
C VAL A 108 5.62 6.50 3.29
N HIS A 109 5.97 5.79 2.22
CA HIS A 109 7.36 5.49 1.91
C HIS A 109 8.15 6.70 1.42
N GLN A 110 7.52 7.69 0.82
CA GLN A 110 8.21 8.88 0.36
C GLN A 110 8.22 10.00 1.42
N CYS A 111 7.20 10.12 2.26
CA CYS A 111 7.29 10.97 3.45
C CYS A 111 8.46 10.56 4.35
N SER A 112 8.74 9.26 4.47
CA SER A 112 9.87 8.79 5.30
C SER A 112 11.25 9.29 4.86
N LYS A 113 11.38 9.77 3.63
CA LYS A 113 12.60 10.37 3.07
C LYS A 113 12.70 11.88 3.29
N LEU A 114 11.63 12.50 3.75
CA LEU A 114 11.51 13.93 3.93
C LEU A 114 11.47 14.29 5.42
N PRO A 115 11.96 15.47 5.81
CA PRO A 115 11.77 15.97 7.17
C PRO A 115 10.26 16.17 7.43
N PRO A 116 9.78 15.95 8.68
CA PRO A 116 8.35 15.98 9.02
C PRO A 116 7.61 17.26 8.64
N GLU A 117 8.29 18.40 8.67
CA GLU A 117 7.74 19.70 8.27
C GLU A 117 7.39 19.82 6.78
N GLN A 118 7.88 18.91 5.95
CA GLN A 118 7.59 18.85 4.51
C GLN A 118 6.48 17.84 4.17
N TRP A 119 6.02 17.03 5.13
CA TRP A 119 5.08 15.94 4.84
C TRP A 119 3.76 16.43 4.27
N GLU A 120 3.18 17.47 4.88
CA GLU A 120 1.90 18.01 4.42
C GLU A 120 1.99 18.55 2.98
N SER A 121 3.04 19.32 2.67
CA SER A 121 3.24 19.86 1.33
C SER A 121 3.51 18.76 0.30
N PHE A 122 4.24 17.72 0.68
CA PHE A 122 4.48 16.56 -0.17
C PHE A 122 3.19 15.76 -0.43
N LEU A 123 2.37 15.53 0.58
CA LEU A 123 1.07 14.85 0.44
C LEU A 123 0.13 15.65 -0.49
N GLY A 124 0.09 16.97 -0.34
CA GLY A 124 -0.65 17.85 -1.23
C GLY A 124 -0.20 17.70 -2.69
N TRP A 125 1.11 17.71 -2.95
CA TRP A 125 1.65 17.47 -4.28
C TRP A 125 1.32 16.07 -4.81
N LEU A 126 1.51 15.03 -3.99
CA LEU A 126 1.29 13.64 -4.39
C LEU A 126 -0.16 13.39 -4.84
N PHE A 127 -1.11 13.89 -4.06
CA PHE A 127 -2.53 13.70 -4.35
C PHE A 127 -2.99 14.56 -5.54
N ASP A 128 -2.46 15.77 -5.70
CA ASP A 128 -2.69 16.58 -6.90
C ASP A 128 -2.13 15.85 -8.14
N PHE A 129 -0.91 15.37 -8.07
CA PHE A 129 -0.26 14.65 -9.16
C PHE A 129 -1.04 13.39 -9.58
N GLU A 130 -1.37 12.50 -8.64
CA GLU A 130 -1.99 11.22 -9.00
C GLU A 130 -3.49 11.33 -9.22
N PHE A 131 -4.23 12.07 -8.38
CA PHE A 131 -5.69 12.08 -8.45
C PHE A 131 -6.22 13.14 -9.41
N HIS A 132 -5.59 14.32 -9.52
CA HIS A 132 -6.06 15.37 -10.40
C HIS A 132 -5.35 15.38 -11.76
N LEU A 133 -4.00 15.38 -11.78
CA LEU A 133 -3.26 15.49 -13.05
C LEU A 133 -3.25 14.18 -13.84
N LEU A 134 -3.01 13.02 -13.19
CA LEU A 134 -3.10 11.71 -13.83
C LEU A 134 -4.54 11.18 -13.92
N GLY A 135 -5.47 11.71 -13.12
CA GLY A 135 -6.87 11.31 -13.11
C GLY A 135 -7.11 9.89 -12.54
N LEU A 136 -6.23 9.41 -11.68
CA LEU A 136 -6.45 8.18 -10.92
C LEU A 136 -7.54 8.40 -9.87
N PRO A 137 -8.43 7.43 -9.59
CA PRO A 137 -9.41 7.58 -8.51
C PRO A 137 -8.72 7.63 -7.15
N ALA A 138 -9.16 8.54 -6.30
CA ALA A 138 -8.80 8.50 -4.89
C ALA A 138 -9.49 7.29 -4.21
N PRO A 139 -8.88 6.62 -3.22
CA PRO A 139 -9.54 5.55 -2.49
C PRO A 139 -10.70 6.10 -1.66
N ASP A 140 -11.83 5.38 -1.67
CA ASP A 140 -13.00 5.67 -0.84
C ASP A 140 -12.77 5.25 0.62
N GLU A 141 -11.93 4.22 0.80
CA GLU A 141 -11.56 3.70 2.12
C GLU A 141 -10.09 3.26 2.10
N VAL A 142 -9.37 3.58 3.17
CA VAL A 142 -8.00 3.09 3.38
C VAL A 142 -7.96 2.36 4.72
N ILE A 143 -7.56 1.09 4.70
CA ILE A 143 -7.44 0.25 5.88
C ILE A 143 -5.97 -0.03 6.16
N TYR A 144 -5.46 0.54 7.24
CA TYR A 144 -4.09 0.35 7.68
C TYR A 144 -3.97 -0.84 8.65
N LEU A 145 -3.28 -1.87 8.21
CA LEU A 145 -2.95 -3.04 9.04
C LEU A 145 -1.71 -2.74 9.88
N GLN A 146 -1.93 -2.36 11.12
CA GLN A 146 -0.86 -2.01 12.05
C GLN A 146 -0.31 -3.25 12.73
N VAL A 147 0.99 -3.52 12.54
CA VAL A 147 1.72 -4.62 13.15
C VAL A 147 2.85 -4.08 14.01
N ASP A 148 3.07 -4.67 15.17
CA ASP A 148 4.23 -4.35 16.01
C ASP A 148 5.54 -4.65 15.26
N PRO A 149 6.57 -3.78 15.34
CA PRO A 149 7.82 -3.96 14.61
C PRO A 149 8.53 -5.27 14.90
N ALA A 150 8.54 -5.70 16.15
CA ALA A 150 9.20 -6.94 16.54
C ALA A 150 8.53 -8.15 15.89
N VAL A 151 7.18 -8.12 15.82
CA VAL A 151 6.39 -9.15 15.14
C VAL A 151 6.60 -9.10 13.63
N SER A 152 6.57 -7.90 13.03
CA SER A 152 6.81 -7.71 11.60
C SER A 152 8.19 -8.23 11.17
N GLN A 153 9.25 -7.90 11.91
CA GLN A 153 10.62 -8.38 11.64
C GLN A 153 10.70 -9.91 11.71
N LYS A 154 10.07 -10.53 12.71
CA LYS A 154 10.00 -11.98 12.83
C LYS A 154 9.33 -12.63 11.61
N LEU A 155 8.21 -12.06 11.14
CA LEU A 155 7.50 -12.56 9.97
C LEU A 155 8.31 -12.39 8.67
N MET A 156 9.01 -11.26 8.50
CA MET A 156 9.89 -11.05 7.35
C MET A 156 11.04 -12.06 7.31
N THR A 157 11.68 -12.31 8.45
CA THR A 157 12.74 -13.33 8.55
C THR A 157 12.23 -14.71 8.16
N GLN A 158 11.02 -15.08 8.60
CA GLN A 158 10.39 -16.35 8.22
C GLN A 158 10.07 -16.42 6.72
N ARG A 159 9.58 -15.33 6.12
CA ARG A 159 9.27 -15.23 4.68
C ARG A 159 10.49 -15.53 3.80
N TYR A 160 11.64 -15.07 4.19
CA TYR A 160 12.89 -15.27 3.43
C TYR A 160 13.70 -16.49 3.88
N HIS A 161 13.19 -17.30 4.83
CA HIS A 161 13.92 -18.43 5.41
C HIS A 161 15.32 -18.07 5.90
N GLY A 162 15.49 -16.84 6.40
CA GLY A 162 16.78 -16.30 6.86
C GLY A 162 17.71 -15.82 5.74
N ASP A 163 17.30 -15.85 4.48
CA ASP A 163 18.11 -15.37 3.35
C ASP A 163 17.98 -13.86 3.18
N GLU A 164 18.86 -13.11 3.80
CA GLU A 164 18.90 -11.63 3.75
C GLU A 164 19.19 -11.08 2.33
N SER A 165 19.76 -11.91 1.41
CA SER A 165 20.07 -11.46 0.05
C SER A 165 18.82 -11.14 -0.77
N ARG A 166 17.68 -11.71 -0.40
CA ARG A 166 16.39 -11.54 -1.07
C ARG A 166 15.64 -10.26 -0.70
N LYS A 167 16.10 -9.55 0.32
CA LYS A 167 15.55 -8.25 0.71
C LYS A 167 15.91 -7.18 -0.32
N ASP A 168 14.96 -6.31 -0.63
CA ASP A 168 15.19 -5.14 -1.48
C ASP A 168 15.92 -4.01 -0.71
N VAL A 169 16.17 -2.88 -1.38
CA VAL A 169 16.88 -1.74 -0.77
C VAL A 169 16.13 -1.13 0.42
N HIS A 170 14.79 -1.22 0.45
CA HIS A 170 13.97 -0.71 1.55
C HIS A 170 14.03 -1.65 2.77
N GLU A 171 13.90 -2.95 2.53
CA GLU A 171 13.87 -3.97 3.58
C GLU A 171 15.22 -4.16 4.29
N LYS A 172 16.32 -3.78 3.63
CA LYS A 172 17.68 -3.84 4.20
C LYS A 172 18.01 -2.67 5.12
N ASP A 173 17.35 -1.54 4.97
CA ASP A 173 17.63 -0.31 5.70
C ASP A 173 16.71 -0.18 6.94
N THR A 174 17.26 -0.54 8.11
CA THR A 174 16.51 -0.50 9.37
C THR A 174 16.11 0.91 9.81
N GLU A 175 16.94 1.91 9.48
CA GLU A 175 16.62 3.30 9.78
C GLU A 175 15.47 3.81 8.91
N TYR A 176 15.49 3.46 7.62
CA TYR A 176 14.39 3.72 6.71
C TYR A 176 13.09 3.05 7.19
N LEU A 177 13.14 1.80 7.66
CA LEU A 177 11.95 1.13 8.21
C LEU A 177 11.39 1.85 9.44
N ALA A 178 12.26 2.37 10.33
CA ALA A 178 11.83 3.15 11.48
C ALA A 178 11.22 4.50 11.08
N ARG A 179 11.78 5.17 10.06
CA ARG A 179 11.20 6.41 9.48
C ARG A 179 9.86 6.13 8.82
N SER A 180 9.74 5.02 8.04
CA SER A 180 8.50 4.63 7.38
C SER A 180 7.37 4.34 8.39
N ARG A 181 7.71 3.79 9.56
CA ARG A 181 6.74 3.61 10.64
C ARG A 181 6.19 4.95 11.14
N ARG A 182 7.04 5.92 11.42
CA ARG A 182 6.58 7.26 11.84
C ARG A 182 5.72 7.93 10.77
N ALA A 183 6.10 7.76 9.50
CA ALA A 183 5.35 8.30 8.38
C ALA A 183 3.97 7.65 8.24
N VAL A 184 3.84 6.32 8.41
CA VAL A 184 2.53 5.66 8.30
C VAL A 184 1.60 6.03 9.45
N GLU A 185 2.12 6.18 10.66
CA GLU A 185 1.34 6.63 11.83
C GLU A 185 0.81 8.06 11.61
N TYR A 186 1.66 8.95 11.08
CA TYR A 186 1.24 10.29 10.69
C TYR A 186 0.18 10.27 9.59
N CYS A 187 0.43 9.55 8.49
CA CYS A 187 -0.51 9.47 7.37
C CYS A 187 -1.85 8.90 7.81
N ALA A 188 -1.87 7.83 8.60
CA ALA A 188 -3.10 7.22 9.08
C ALA A 188 -3.93 8.21 9.93
N ALA A 189 -3.29 8.94 10.83
CA ALA A 189 -3.95 9.93 11.67
C ALA A 189 -4.41 11.17 10.87
N HIS A 190 -3.52 11.71 10.01
CA HIS A 190 -3.76 12.94 9.27
C HIS A 190 -4.80 12.77 8.16
N LEU A 191 -4.81 11.61 7.50
CA LEU A 191 -5.70 11.30 6.38
C LEU A 191 -6.94 10.49 6.79
N GLY A 192 -7.12 10.20 8.09
CA GLY A 192 -8.29 9.54 8.64
C GLY A 192 -8.44 8.07 8.22
N TRP A 193 -7.32 7.33 8.05
CA TRP A 193 -7.39 5.92 7.69
C TRP A 193 -7.97 5.05 8.81
N ALA A 194 -8.72 4.03 8.44
CA ALA A 194 -9.17 3.04 9.41
C ALA A 194 -7.99 2.15 9.84
N VAL A 195 -7.70 2.11 11.13
CA VAL A 195 -6.58 1.34 11.69
C VAL A 195 -7.07 0.03 12.26
N VAL A 196 -6.49 -1.09 11.81
CA VAL A 196 -6.70 -2.42 12.35
C VAL A 196 -5.43 -2.86 13.06
N HIS A 197 -5.50 -3.03 14.38
CA HIS A 197 -4.39 -3.53 15.18
C HIS A 197 -4.26 -5.04 15.00
N CYS A 198 -3.21 -5.48 14.30
CA CYS A 198 -3.02 -6.87 13.91
C CYS A 198 -2.24 -7.71 14.92
N THR A 199 -1.74 -7.11 16.01
CA THR A 199 -0.98 -7.80 17.06
C THR A 199 -1.71 -7.78 18.40
N SER A 200 -1.46 -8.79 19.19
CA SER A 200 -1.85 -8.90 20.62
C SER A 200 -0.63 -9.39 21.40
N GLY A 201 -0.03 -8.50 22.19
CA GLY A 201 1.30 -8.75 22.77
C GLY A 201 2.32 -9.02 21.63
N ASP A 202 3.16 -10.01 21.82
CA ASP A 202 4.25 -10.39 20.91
C ASP A 202 3.82 -11.29 19.72
N ASN A 203 2.51 -11.44 19.49
CA ASN A 203 1.99 -12.34 18.48
C ASN A 203 1.00 -11.64 17.53
N MET A 204 0.95 -12.15 16.30
CA MET A 204 -0.13 -11.81 15.39
C MET A 204 -1.47 -12.32 15.92
N ARG A 205 -2.53 -11.56 15.74
CA ARG A 205 -3.90 -12.03 15.86
C ARG A 205 -4.20 -13.04 14.75
N SER A 206 -5.25 -13.83 14.89
CA SER A 206 -5.67 -14.77 13.85
C SER A 206 -6.04 -14.02 12.56
N ILE A 207 -5.86 -14.69 11.43
CA ILE A 207 -6.22 -14.13 10.11
C ILE A 207 -7.72 -13.80 10.09
N GLU A 208 -8.52 -14.67 10.70
CA GLU A 208 -9.99 -14.58 10.78
C GLU A 208 -10.44 -13.38 11.61
N ASP A 209 -9.81 -13.12 12.76
CA ASP A 209 -10.16 -11.98 13.61
C ASP A 209 -9.82 -10.64 12.95
N ILE A 210 -8.67 -10.56 12.28
CA ILE A 210 -8.27 -9.39 11.51
C ILE A 210 -9.27 -9.19 10.34
N GLN A 211 -9.60 -10.25 9.62
CA GLN A 211 -10.53 -10.19 8.50
C GLN A 211 -11.94 -9.77 8.94
N ALA A 212 -12.42 -10.23 10.08
CA ALA A 212 -13.73 -9.82 10.61
C ALA A 212 -13.78 -8.31 10.89
N GLU A 213 -12.68 -7.73 11.38
CA GLU A 213 -12.57 -6.29 11.62
C GLU A 213 -12.50 -5.49 10.30
N VAL A 214 -11.72 -5.97 9.33
CA VAL A 214 -11.66 -5.40 7.96
C VAL A 214 -13.04 -5.38 7.30
N GLN A 215 -13.78 -6.51 7.35
CA GLN A 215 -15.15 -6.59 6.81
C GLN A 215 -16.10 -5.60 7.49
N LYS A 216 -16.02 -5.47 8.82
CA LYS A 216 -16.85 -4.55 9.59
C LYS A 216 -16.62 -3.08 9.19
N ILE A 217 -15.40 -2.69 8.86
CA ILE A 217 -15.08 -1.35 8.36
C ILE A 217 -15.75 -1.11 7.02
N VAL A 218 -15.58 -2.04 6.07
CA VAL A 218 -16.09 -1.91 4.70
C VAL A 218 -17.62 -1.93 4.62
N LEU A 219 -18.28 -2.69 5.51
CA LEU A 219 -19.74 -2.81 5.54
C LEU A 219 -20.46 -1.64 6.26
N LYS A 220 -19.74 -0.80 7.00
CA LYS A 220 -20.30 0.38 7.67
C LYS A 220 -20.49 1.58 6.73
N ASN A 221 -19.79 1.58 5.62
CA ASN A 221 -19.74 2.63 4.60
C ASN A 221 -20.38 2.15 3.30
#